data_4af11f21246accd41c35dae5c962e8b7
#
_entry.id   4af11f21246accd41c35dae5c962e8b7
#
_cell.length_a   1.000
_cell.length_b   1.000
_cell.length_c   1.000
_cell.angle_alpha   90.00
_cell.angle_beta   90.00
_cell.angle_gamma   90.00
#
_symmetry.space_group_name_H-M   'P 1'
#
loop_
_entity.id
_entity.type
_entity.pdbx_description
1 polymer ?
#
loop_
_entity_poly.entity_id
_entity_poly.type
_entity_poly.pdbx_seq_one_letter_code
_entity_poly.pdbx_strand_id
1 'polypeptide(L)'
;MIDLTKGPVHISSGPGSNPNSMCLTLISEALKQGGRVIWMVRKFPNREKVSDILGHLSEKEMGRMMIIEFEEKLLLNSSKIKKIIPSLRKEDLLVIEEWCESFGRSRKKEGDFMRDLAKINEKLQIVITSNSYEDASGEKRGLDGWMVRGEKLLGNAYRTVWMTKIQDQYQKVIITDGNSQNLVHLTKNGFENYN
;
A
#
# COMPACT_ATOMS: atom_id res chain seq x y z
N MET A 1 -1.06 -13.58 -3.38
CA MET A 1 -0.49 -12.22 -3.37
C MET A 1 -1.50 -11.24 -3.98
N ILE A 2 -1.33 -9.92 -3.82
CA ILE A 2 -2.23 -8.90 -4.38
C ILE A 2 -1.98 -8.75 -5.88
N ASP A 3 -3.05 -8.87 -6.70
CA ASP A 3 -2.95 -8.70 -8.15
C ASP A 3 -3.09 -7.21 -8.52
N LEU A 4 -1.97 -6.57 -8.87
CA LEU A 4 -1.93 -5.14 -9.22
C LEU A 4 -2.41 -4.84 -10.66
N THR A 5 -2.62 -5.87 -11.50
CA THR A 5 -3.09 -5.68 -12.88
C THR A 5 -4.56 -5.26 -12.96
N LYS A 6 -5.31 -5.44 -11.86
CA LYS A 6 -6.73 -5.09 -11.75
C LYS A 6 -6.99 -3.61 -11.43
N GLY A 7 -5.96 -2.76 -11.50
CA GLY A 7 -6.04 -1.32 -11.24
C GLY A 7 -5.52 -0.89 -9.86
N PRO A 8 -5.65 0.40 -9.52
CA PRO A 8 -5.16 0.96 -8.29
C PRO A 8 -5.72 0.28 -7.04
N VAL A 9 -4.87 0.03 -6.05
CA VAL A 9 -5.20 -0.71 -4.83
C VAL A 9 -5.07 0.19 -3.60
N HIS A 10 -6.07 0.13 -2.75
CA HIS A 10 -6.02 0.65 -1.38
C HIS A 10 -5.98 -0.51 -0.39
N ILE A 11 -4.84 -0.70 0.25
CA ILE A 11 -4.69 -1.70 1.32
C ILE A 11 -5.20 -1.08 2.62
N SER A 12 -6.32 -1.61 3.13
CA SER A 12 -6.85 -1.29 4.45
C SER A 12 -6.34 -2.31 5.45
N SER A 13 -5.49 -1.90 6.38
CA SER A 13 -4.77 -2.80 7.27
C SER A 13 -5.36 -2.82 8.68
N GLY A 14 -5.73 -4.00 9.15
CA GLY A 14 -6.07 -4.24 10.54
C GLY A 14 -4.83 -4.25 11.46
N PRO A 15 -5.02 -4.15 12.78
CA PRO A 15 -3.92 -4.16 13.75
C PRO A 15 -3.00 -5.36 13.58
N GLY A 16 -1.69 -5.13 13.55
CA GLY A 16 -0.67 -6.17 13.49
C GLY A 16 -0.53 -6.90 12.15
N SER A 17 -1.22 -6.46 11.08
CA SER A 17 -1.15 -7.10 9.75
C SER A 17 0.12 -6.76 8.94
N ASN A 18 0.97 -5.85 9.42
CA ASN A 18 2.25 -5.47 8.81
C ASN A 18 2.16 -4.95 7.35
N PRO A 19 1.37 -3.89 7.06
CA PRO A 19 1.23 -3.36 5.70
C PRO A 19 2.54 -2.90 5.08
N ASN A 20 3.49 -2.37 5.87
CA ASN A 20 4.82 -1.98 5.39
C ASN A 20 5.58 -3.17 4.78
N SER A 21 5.52 -4.36 5.41
CA SER A 21 6.16 -5.56 4.84
C SER A 21 5.48 -5.99 3.53
N MET A 22 4.17 -5.81 3.40
CA MET A 22 3.47 -6.05 2.14
C MET A 22 3.93 -5.07 1.05
N CYS A 23 4.04 -3.78 1.37
CA CYS A 23 4.57 -2.79 0.43
C CYS A 23 6.00 -3.14 -0.01
N LEU A 24 6.88 -3.50 0.93
CA LEU A 24 8.26 -3.92 0.61
C LEU A 24 8.29 -5.17 -0.28
N THR A 25 7.39 -6.13 -0.05
CA THR A 25 7.26 -7.32 -0.91
C THR A 25 6.88 -6.94 -2.34
N LEU A 26 5.85 -6.10 -2.52
CA LEU A 26 5.42 -5.61 -3.83
C LEU A 26 6.51 -4.78 -4.52
N ILE A 27 7.23 -3.95 -3.78
CA ILE A 27 8.40 -3.19 -4.27
C ILE A 27 9.48 -4.15 -4.78
N SER A 28 9.82 -5.18 -3.99
CA SER A 28 10.80 -6.19 -4.39
C SER A 28 10.40 -6.88 -5.70
N GLU A 29 9.14 -7.29 -5.81
CA GLU A 29 8.62 -7.94 -7.02
C GLU A 29 8.70 -7.01 -8.24
N ALA A 30 8.28 -5.74 -8.12
CA ALA A 30 8.33 -4.77 -9.20
C ALA A 30 9.79 -4.50 -9.67
N LEU A 31 10.72 -4.35 -8.73
CA LEU A 31 12.14 -4.14 -9.05
C LEU A 31 12.77 -5.35 -9.75
N LYS A 32 12.46 -6.58 -9.30
CA LYS A 32 12.91 -7.82 -9.97
C LYS A 32 12.39 -7.96 -11.40
N GLN A 33 11.15 -7.51 -11.63
CA GLN A 33 10.53 -7.50 -12.97
C GLN A 33 11.06 -6.38 -13.89
N GLY A 34 11.99 -5.56 -13.41
CA GLY A 34 12.61 -4.49 -14.18
C GLY A 34 11.89 -3.15 -14.13
N GLY A 35 10.83 -3.03 -13.34
CA GLY A 35 10.10 -1.81 -13.11
C GLY A 35 10.89 -0.77 -12.31
N ARG A 36 10.49 0.49 -12.42
CA ARG A 36 10.90 1.59 -11.53
C ARG A 36 9.90 1.69 -10.39
N VAL A 37 10.37 2.08 -9.21
CA VAL A 37 9.50 2.24 -8.05
C VAL A 37 9.61 3.67 -7.50
N ILE A 38 8.47 4.30 -7.26
CA ILE A 38 8.38 5.49 -6.41
C ILE A 38 7.73 5.04 -5.10
N TRP A 39 8.50 5.11 -4.02
CA TRP A 39 8.03 4.73 -2.70
C TRP A 39 7.92 5.97 -1.82
N MET A 40 6.70 6.38 -1.54
CA MET A 40 6.38 7.48 -0.65
C MET A 40 5.97 6.93 0.71
N VAL A 41 6.68 7.33 1.75
CA VAL A 41 6.44 6.87 3.13
C VAL A 41 6.19 8.06 4.04
N ARG A 42 5.27 7.90 4.98
CA ARG A 42 5.06 8.93 6.01
C ARG A 42 6.28 9.04 6.91
N LYS A 43 6.81 7.89 7.35
CA LYS A 43 8.05 7.75 8.10
C LYS A 43 8.78 6.51 7.61
N PHE A 44 10.09 6.65 7.41
CA PHE A 44 10.89 5.51 6.94
C PHE A 44 10.81 4.34 7.95
N PRO A 45 10.48 3.13 7.51
CA PRO A 45 10.35 1.96 8.38
C PRO A 45 11.68 1.52 8.98
N ASN A 46 11.63 0.54 9.89
CA ASN A 46 12.83 -0.05 10.49
C ASN A 46 13.80 -0.53 9.40
N ARG A 47 15.07 -0.09 9.49
CA ARG A 47 16.12 -0.41 8.51
C ARG A 47 16.40 -1.90 8.40
N GLU A 48 16.34 -2.66 9.50
CA GLU A 48 16.52 -4.11 9.49
C GLU A 48 15.45 -4.78 8.63
N LYS A 49 14.18 -4.42 8.83
CA LYS A 49 13.07 -4.93 8.02
C LYS A 49 13.25 -4.63 6.53
N VAL A 50 13.67 -3.41 6.19
CA VAL A 50 13.95 -3.03 4.81
C VAL A 50 15.10 -3.87 4.24
N SER A 51 16.18 -4.02 5.01
CA SER A 51 17.34 -4.84 4.63
C SER A 51 16.97 -6.31 4.48
N ASP A 52 16.16 -6.86 5.37
CA ASP A 52 15.71 -8.26 5.28
C ASP A 52 14.93 -8.52 3.98
N ILE A 53 13.97 -7.64 3.64
CA ILE A 53 13.09 -7.87 2.50
C ILE A 53 13.73 -7.43 1.17
N LEU A 54 14.51 -6.35 1.14
CA LEU A 54 15.11 -5.82 -0.09
C LEU A 54 16.58 -6.14 -0.26
N GLY A 55 17.28 -6.63 0.78
CA GLY A 55 18.73 -6.82 0.77
C GLY A 55 19.26 -7.88 -0.21
N HIS A 56 18.37 -8.70 -0.78
CA HIS A 56 18.73 -9.66 -1.84
C HIS A 56 18.72 -9.04 -3.26
N LEU A 57 18.25 -7.78 -3.39
CA LEU A 57 18.26 -7.06 -4.67
C LEU A 57 19.66 -6.53 -4.98
N SER A 58 20.02 -6.56 -6.26
CA SER A 58 21.26 -5.97 -6.75
C SER A 58 21.24 -4.43 -6.69
N GLU A 59 22.41 -3.81 -6.70
CA GLU A 59 22.54 -2.33 -6.79
C GLU A 59 21.81 -1.75 -8.01
N LYS A 60 21.82 -2.47 -9.15
CA LYS A 60 21.12 -2.08 -10.38
C LYS A 60 19.59 -2.07 -10.18
N GLU A 61 19.04 -3.02 -9.43
CA GLU A 61 17.62 -3.08 -9.10
C GLU A 61 17.26 -1.98 -8.11
N MET A 62 18.02 -1.83 -7.05
CA MET A 62 17.84 -0.76 -6.05
C MET A 62 17.98 0.64 -6.66
N GLY A 63 18.85 0.83 -7.66
CA GLY A 63 19.02 2.10 -8.38
C GLY A 63 17.76 2.54 -9.18
N ARG A 64 16.76 1.67 -9.34
CA ARG A 64 15.48 2.01 -9.97
C ARG A 64 14.40 2.45 -8.98
N MET A 65 14.73 2.55 -7.70
CA MET A 65 13.82 2.99 -6.65
C MET A 65 14.10 4.43 -6.22
N MET A 66 13.05 5.25 -6.15
CA MET A 66 13.08 6.57 -5.53
C MET A 66 12.24 6.54 -4.26
N ILE A 67 12.83 6.96 -3.14
CA ILE A 67 12.16 7.05 -1.84
C ILE A 67 11.88 8.51 -1.52
N ILE A 68 10.66 8.79 -1.06
CA ILE A 68 10.21 10.12 -0.62
C ILE A 68 9.58 9.99 0.74
N GLU A 69 10.25 10.46 1.78
CA GLU A 69 9.66 10.61 3.10
C GLU A 69 8.87 11.93 3.16
N PHE A 70 7.59 11.88 3.56
CA PHE A 70 6.74 13.06 3.53
C PHE A 70 6.22 13.50 4.90
N GLU A 71 6.39 12.70 5.96
CA GLU A 71 5.88 12.96 7.31
C GLU A 71 4.39 13.33 7.30
N GLU A 72 4.05 14.58 7.63
CA GLU A 72 2.68 15.11 7.58
C GLU A 72 2.40 15.96 6.35
N LYS A 73 3.37 16.07 5.43
CA LYS A 73 3.36 17.03 4.32
C LYS A 73 3.19 16.34 2.95
N LEU A 74 2.31 15.34 2.87
CA LEU A 74 2.04 14.58 1.64
C LEU A 74 1.85 15.49 0.42
N LEU A 75 1.05 16.55 0.55
CA LEU A 75 0.71 17.46 -0.55
C LEU A 75 1.87 18.33 -1.02
N LEU A 76 2.93 18.54 -0.23
CA LEU A 76 4.11 19.29 -0.70
C LEU A 76 4.82 18.58 -1.86
N ASN A 77 4.71 17.25 -1.92
CA ASN A 77 5.28 16.45 -3.00
C ASN A 77 4.34 16.27 -4.19
N SER A 78 3.09 16.75 -4.11
CA SER A 78 2.05 16.48 -5.11
C SER A 78 2.42 16.95 -6.52
N SER A 79 2.96 18.17 -6.66
CA SER A 79 3.36 18.72 -7.96
C SER A 79 4.53 17.95 -8.57
N LYS A 80 5.51 17.52 -7.76
CA LYS A 80 6.64 16.69 -8.22
C LYS A 80 6.16 15.34 -8.72
N ILE A 81 5.31 14.68 -7.96
CA ILE A 81 4.77 13.36 -8.31
C ILE A 81 3.90 13.44 -9.56
N LYS A 82 2.98 14.41 -9.65
CA LYS A 82 2.15 14.61 -10.85
C LYS A 82 2.95 14.82 -12.14
N LYS A 83 4.16 15.41 -12.05
CA LYS A 83 5.06 15.57 -13.20
C LYS A 83 5.77 14.27 -13.60
N ILE A 84 6.05 13.39 -12.65
CA ILE A 84 6.79 12.14 -12.91
C ILE A 84 5.85 11.04 -13.44
N ILE A 85 4.64 10.92 -12.88
CA ILE A 85 3.69 9.83 -13.19
C ILE A 85 3.45 9.61 -14.70
N PRO A 86 3.29 10.65 -15.55
CA PRO A 86 3.10 10.42 -16.99
C PRO A 86 4.25 9.70 -17.69
N SER A 87 5.46 9.74 -17.10
CA SER A 87 6.64 9.05 -17.63
C SER A 87 6.78 7.60 -17.17
N LEU A 88 5.93 7.17 -16.24
CA LEU A 88 5.94 5.81 -15.71
C LEU A 88 5.19 4.86 -16.63
N ARG A 89 5.65 3.61 -16.67
CA ARG A 89 5.11 2.55 -17.52
C ARG A 89 4.24 1.60 -16.69
N LYS A 90 3.59 0.64 -17.33
CA LYS A 90 2.74 -0.37 -16.68
C LYS A 90 3.49 -1.31 -15.71
N GLU A 91 4.81 -1.46 -15.91
CA GLU A 91 5.68 -2.27 -15.05
C GLU A 91 6.20 -1.49 -13.84
N ASP A 92 6.03 -0.15 -13.85
CA ASP A 92 6.48 0.71 -12.77
C ASP A 92 5.42 0.73 -11.65
N LEU A 93 5.86 0.96 -10.42
CA LEU A 93 5.01 0.93 -9.23
C LEU A 93 5.12 2.24 -8.44
N LEU A 94 3.96 2.82 -8.10
CA LEU A 94 3.85 3.88 -7.11
C LEU A 94 3.27 3.30 -5.81
N VAL A 95 4.01 3.41 -4.71
CA VAL A 95 3.53 3.05 -3.37
C VAL A 95 3.45 4.30 -2.52
N ILE A 96 2.32 4.52 -1.85
CA ILE A 96 2.14 5.60 -0.87
C ILE A 96 1.66 4.99 0.44
N GLU A 97 2.56 4.87 1.40
CA GLU A 97 2.23 4.29 2.70
C GLU A 97 1.60 5.34 3.63
N GLU A 98 0.55 4.91 4.33
CA GLU A 98 -0.17 5.76 5.31
C GLU A 98 -0.57 7.11 4.70
N TRP A 99 -1.26 7.06 3.52
CA TRP A 99 -1.65 8.25 2.77
C TRP A 99 -2.49 9.24 3.58
N CYS A 100 -3.18 8.76 4.62
CA CYS A 100 -3.94 9.59 5.55
C CYS A 100 -3.55 9.25 6.99
N GLU A 101 -3.90 10.13 7.90
CA GLU A 101 -3.56 9.96 9.33
C GLU A 101 -4.29 8.76 9.94
N SER A 102 -3.62 8.09 10.90
CA SER A 102 -4.18 6.93 11.61
C SER A 102 -5.34 7.28 12.55
N PHE A 103 -5.49 8.56 12.91
CA PHE A 103 -6.53 9.07 13.79
C PHE A 103 -7.29 10.22 13.15
N GLY A 104 -8.52 10.47 13.62
CA GLY A 104 -9.34 11.56 13.12
C GLY A 104 -9.90 11.32 11.71
N ARG A 105 -10.29 12.39 11.04
CA ARG A 105 -10.86 12.35 9.68
C ARG A 105 -9.77 12.58 8.64
N SER A 106 -9.76 11.77 7.60
CA SER A 106 -8.90 11.99 6.44
C SER A 106 -9.17 13.35 5.79
N ARG A 107 -8.12 14.05 5.38
CA ARG A 107 -8.23 15.40 4.80
C ARG A 107 -8.73 15.32 3.37
N LYS A 108 -9.75 16.13 3.03
CA LYS A 108 -10.33 16.15 1.68
C LYS A 108 -9.28 16.36 0.59
N LYS A 109 -8.36 17.32 0.77
CA LYS A 109 -7.31 17.62 -0.22
C LYS A 109 -6.38 16.43 -0.50
N GLU A 110 -6.10 15.60 0.51
CA GLU A 110 -5.31 14.38 0.34
C GLU A 110 -6.09 13.32 -0.45
N GLY A 111 -7.38 13.14 -0.15
CA GLY A 111 -8.26 12.26 -0.92
C GLY A 111 -8.42 12.71 -2.38
N ASP A 112 -8.56 14.02 -2.61
CA ASP A 112 -8.61 14.59 -3.97
C ASP A 112 -7.30 14.28 -4.73
N PHE A 113 -6.15 14.46 -4.06
CA PHE A 113 -4.84 14.13 -4.65
C PHE A 113 -4.74 12.64 -5.00
N MET A 114 -5.16 11.73 -4.10
CA MET A 114 -5.14 10.30 -4.41
C MET A 114 -6.01 9.97 -5.63
N ARG A 115 -7.24 10.52 -5.71
CA ARG A 115 -8.11 10.29 -6.87
C ARG A 115 -7.51 10.82 -8.17
N ASP A 116 -6.84 11.97 -8.12
CA ASP A 116 -6.14 12.52 -9.28
C ASP A 116 -5.02 11.58 -9.75
N LEU A 117 -4.22 11.03 -8.81
CA LEU A 117 -3.14 10.11 -9.15
C LEU A 117 -3.64 8.89 -9.93
N ALA A 118 -4.75 8.29 -9.50
CA ALA A 118 -5.35 7.13 -10.15
C ALA A 118 -5.80 7.42 -11.61
N LYS A 119 -6.09 8.69 -11.93
CA LYS A 119 -6.55 9.12 -13.26
C LYS A 119 -5.43 9.55 -14.20
N ILE A 120 -4.28 9.99 -13.68
CA ILE A 120 -3.20 10.55 -14.51
C ILE A 120 -2.59 9.49 -15.44
N ASN A 121 -2.47 8.25 -14.95
CA ASN A 121 -1.92 7.14 -15.73
C ASN A 121 -2.62 5.83 -15.33
N GLU A 122 -3.65 5.46 -16.08
CA GLU A 122 -4.47 4.27 -15.81
C GLU A 122 -3.70 2.94 -15.95
N LYS A 123 -2.52 2.95 -16.57
CA LYS A 123 -1.69 1.76 -16.73
C LYS A 123 -0.72 1.56 -15.58
N LEU A 124 -0.46 2.61 -14.79
CA LEU A 124 0.47 2.56 -13.68
C LEU A 124 -0.08 1.71 -12.54
N GLN A 125 0.75 0.83 -11.99
CA GLN A 125 0.42 0.13 -10.76
C GLN A 125 0.52 1.10 -9.58
N ILE A 126 -0.57 1.26 -8.83
CA ILE A 126 -0.62 2.16 -7.68
C ILE A 126 -1.11 1.40 -6.45
N VAL A 127 -0.34 1.47 -5.38
CA VAL A 127 -0.70 0.93 -4.07
C VAL A 127 -0.68 2.06 -3.05
N ILE A 128 -1.78 2.24 -2.34
CA ILE A 128 -1.82 3.14 -1.19
C ILE A 128 -2.22 2.34 0.05
N THR A 129 -1.76 2.72 1.24
CA THR A 129 -2.13 2.06 2.48
C THR A 129 -2.75 3.00 3.48
N SER A 130 -3.65 2.49 4.31
CA SER A 130 -4.11 3.14 5.54
C SER A 130 -4.48 2.11 6.59
N ASN A 131 -4.47 2.52 7.86
CA ASN A 131 -5.00 1.70 8.94
C ASN A 131 -6.52 1.67 8.87
N SER A 132 -7.14 0.50 9.08
CA SER A 132 -8.58 0.39 9.34
C SER A 132 -8.92 0.93 10.74
N TYR A 133 -10.20 1.15 11.00
CA TYR A 133 -10.70 1.53 12.31
C TYR A 133 -11.99 0.76 12.64
N GLU A 134 -12.27 0.56 13.92
CA GLU A 134 -13.48 -0.14 14.36
C GLU A 134 -14.73 0.73 14.15
N ASP A 135 -15.82 0.11 13.76
CA ASP A 135 -17.12 0.76 13.65
C ASP A 135 -17.75 0.93 15.04
N ALA A 136 -17.73 2.17 15.52
CA ALA A 136 -18.31 2.52 16.82
C ALA A 136 -19.85 2.45 16.88
N SER A 137 -20.54 2.22 15.75
CA SER A 137 -22.02 2.14 15.71
C SER A 137 -22.58 0.82 16.26
N GLY A 138 -21.74 -0.22 16.39
CA GLY A 138 -22.18 -1.56 16.75
C GLY A 138 -22.83 -2.36 15.64
N GLU A 139 -22.97 -1.82 14.42
CA GLU A 139 -23.64 -2.45 13.28
C GLU A 139 -22.75 -3.41 12.48
N LYS A 140 -21.51 -3.64 12.91
CA LYS A 140 -20.51 -4.48 12.20
C LYS A 140 -20.39 -4.20 10.68
N ARG A 141 -20.45 -2.92 10.31
CA ARG A 141 -20.23 -2.52 8.91
C ARG A 141 -18.79 -2.80 8.48
N GLY A 142 -18.55 -2.82 7.18
CA GLY A 142 -17.24 -3.12 6.62
C GLY A 142 -16.86 -4.61 6.70
N LEU A 143 -15.60 -4.92 6.95
CA LEU A 143 -15.13 -6.30 7.12
C LEU A 143 -15.11 -6.64 8.62
N ASP A 144 -16.07 -7.42 9.08
CA ASP A 144 -16.19 -7.86 10.50
C ASP A 144 -16.18 -6.69 11.52
N GLY A 145 -16.77 -5.55 11.16
CA GLY A 145 -16.79 -4.35 11.99
C GLY A 145 -15.61 -3.41 11.78
N TRP A 146 -14.67 -3.75 10.89
CA TRP A 146 -13.58 -2.87 10.51
C TRP A 146 -13.95 -2.01 9.31
N MET A 147 -13.68 -0.72 9.40
CA MET A 147 -13.98 0.27 8.37
C MET A 147 -12.72 0.76 7.67
N VAL A 148 -12.84 1.02 6.36
CA VAL A 148 -11.78 1.62 5.55
C VAL A 148 -11.65 3.11 5.85
N ARG A 149 -10.46 3.54 6.21
CA ARG A 149 -10.19 4.95 6.42
C ARG A 149 -10.10 5.69 5.08
N GLY A 150 -10.86 6.78 4.99
CA GLY A 150 -10.87 7.62 3.78
C GLY A 150 -11.62 7.04 2.58
N GLU A 151 -12.32 5.92 2.71
CA GLU A 151 -13.07 5.26 1.63
C GLU A 151 -13.94 6.23 0.82
N LYS A 152 -14.76 7.05 1.51
CA LYS A 152 -15.64 8.03 0.85
C LYS A 152 -14.86 9.09 0.05
N LEU A 153 -13.62 9.39 0.45
CA LEU A 153 -12.77 10.34 -0.27
C LEU A 153 -12.14 9.73 -1.51
N LEU A 154 -11.85 8.44 -1.49
CA LEU A 154 -11.27 7.71 -2.62
C LEU A 154 -12.33 7.33 -3.65
N GLY A 155 -13.57 7.07 -3.22
CA GLY A 155 -14.65 6.58 -4.08
C GLY A 155 -14.25 5.32 -4.82
N ASN A 156 -14.58 5.23 -6.11
CA ASN A 156 -14.26 4.07 -6.96
C ASN A 156 -12.87 4.16 -7.62
N ALA A 157 -12.02 5.12 -7.23
CA ALA A 157 -10.71 5.29 -7.86
C ALA A 157 -9.70 4.21 -7.43
N TYR A 158 -9.96 3.55 -6.31
CA TYR A 158 -9.13 2.48 -5.77
C TYR A 158 -9.98 1.28 -5.39
N ARG A 159 -9.49 0.10 -5.69
CA ARG A 159 -10.04 -1.17 -5.20
C ARG A 159 -9.54 -1.40 -3.78
N THR A 160 -10.44 -1.63 -2.83
CA THR A 160 -10.05 -1.94 -1.45
C THR A 160 -9.63 -3.39 -1.31
N VAL A 161 -8.45 -3.59 -0.74
CA VAL A 161 -7.92 -4.88 -0.32
C VAL A 161 -7.70 -4.84 1.19
N TRP A 162 -8.25 -5.80 1.89
CA TRP A 162 -8.10 -5.90 3.34
C TRP A 162 -6.92 -6.77 3.71
N MET A 163 -6.18 -6.36 4.74
CA MET A 163 -5.17 -7.16 5.40
C MET A 163 -5.56 -7.36 6.85
N THR A 164 -5.87 -8.59 7.25
CA THR A 164 -6.28 -8.92 8.61
C THR A 164 -5.36 -9.98 9.20
N LYS A 165 -4.84 -9.72 10.41
CA LYS A 165 -4.03 -10.70 11.14
C LYS A 165 -4.92 -11.82 11.67
N ILE A 166 -4.47 -13.06 11.60
CA ILE A 166 -5.12 -14.20 12.25
C ILE A 166 -4.76 -14.16 13.75
N GLN A 167 -5.76 -14.28 14.61
CA GLN A 167 -5.54 -14.38 16.06
C GLN A 167 -4.66 -15.60 16.36
N ASP A 168 -3.75 -15.44 17.32
CA ASP A 168 -2.83 -16.48 17.80
C ASP A 168 -1.87 -17.08 16.77
N GLN A 169 -1.82 -16.53 15.56
CA GLN A 169 -0.84 -16.92 14.53
C GLN A 169 0.05 -15.73 14.17
N TYR A 170 1.16 -15.64 14.87
CA TYR A 170 2.18 -14.65 14.60
C TYR A 170 2.66 -14.79 13.15
N GLN A 171 2.63 -13.74 12.35
CA GLN A 171 3.06 -13.70 10.96
C GLN A 171 2.05 -14.15 9.89
N LYS A 172 0.88 -14.69 10.23
CA LYS A 172 -0.13 -15.03 9.22
C LYS A 172 -1.16 -13.95 9.06
N VAL A 173 -1.46 -13.63 7.81
CA VAL A 173 -2.37 -12.55 7.40
C VAL A 173 -3.31 -13.09 6.32
N ILE A 174 -4.59 -12.76 6.43
CA ILE A 174 -5.57 -12.95 5.36
C ILE A 174 -5.63 -11.69 4.53
N ILE A 175 -5.44 -11.85 3.23
CA ILE A 175 -5.68 -10.81 2.22
C ILE A 175 -7.06 -11.06 1.63
N THR A 176 -7.99 -10.14 1.83
CA THR A 176 -9.34 -10.20 1.25
C THR A 176 -9.46 -9.15 0.14
N ASP A 177 -9.74 -9.61 -1.08
CA ASP A 177 -9.89 -8.82 -2.30
C ASP A 177 -11.24 -9.15 -2.95
N GLY A 178 -12.25 -8.33 -2.71
CA GLY A 178 -13.62 -8.66 -3.05
C GLY A 178 -14.06 -9.97 -2.37
N ASN A 179 -14.43 -10.96 -3.15
CA ASN A 179 -14.85 -12.29 -2.67
C ASN A 179 -13.68 -13.28 -2.53
N SER A 180 -12.46 -12.88 -2.89
CA SER A 180 -11.28 -13.75 -2.81
C SER A 180 -10.56 -13.55 -1.50
N GLN A 181 -10.17 -14.66 -0.87
CA GLN A 181 -9.33 -14.64 0.32
C GLN A 181 -8.08 -15.49 0.09
N ASN A 182 -6.93 -14.91 0.40
CA ASN A 182 -5.64 -15.56 0.30
C ASN A 182 -4.94 -15.52 1.65
N LEU A 183 -4.50 -16.67 2.14
CA LEU A 183 -3.64 -16.75 3.31
C LEU A 183 -2.20 -16.51 2.89
N VAL A 184 -1.54 -15.58 3.53
CA VAL A 184 -0.12 -15.30 3.36
C VAL A 184 0.60 -15.34 4.70
N HIS A 185 1.89 -15.62 4.67
CA HIS A 185 2.72 -15.55 5.86
C HIS A 185 3.91 -14.63 5.64
N LEU A 186 4.29 -13.91 6.68
CA LEU A 186 5.44 -13.03 6.68
C LEU A 186 6.68 -13.86 7.00
N THR A 187 7.60 -13.92 6.05
CA THR A 187 8.92 -14.51 6.17
C THR A 187 9.98 -13.41 6.33
N LYS A 188 11.24 -13.79 6.45
CA LYS A 188 12.37 -12.88 6.40
C LYS A 188 12.46 -12.13 5.06
N ASN A 189 12.00 -12.74 3.98
CA ASN A 189 12.05 -12.18 2.62
C ASN A 189 10.78 -11.41 2.21
N GLY A 190 9.84 -11.22 3.13
CA GLY A 190 8.56 -10.58 2.89
C GLY A 190 7.38 -11.54 2.97
N PHE A 191 6.23 -11.15 2.39
CA PHE A 191 5.05 -12.00 2.38
C PHE A 191 5.11 -13.06 1.27
N GLU A 192 4.76 -14.27 1.61
CA GLU A 192 4.66 -15.41 0.70
C GLU A 192 3.27 -16.07 0.81
N ASN A 193 2.78 -16.68 -0.29
CA ASN A 193 1.55 -17.45 -0.23
C ASN A 193 1.74 -18.65 0.72
N TYR A 194 0.73 -18.89 1.56
CA TYR A 194 0.72 -20.04 2.42
C TYR A 194 0.07 -21.21 1.65
N ASN A 195 0.89 -22.15 1.23
CA ASN A 195 0.46 -23.36 0.52
C ASN A 195 -0.04 -24.41 1.52
#